data_e4c6f9feee8d27a942d8b9d5269e8b1c
#
_entry.id   e4c6f9feee8d27a942d8b9d5269e8b1c
#
_cell.length_a   1.000
_cell.length_b   1.000
_cell.length_c   1.000
_cell.angle_alpha   90.00
_cell.angle_beta   90.00
_cell.angle_gamma   90.00
#
_symmetry.space_group_name_H-M   'P 1'
#
loop_
_entity.id
_entity.type
_entity.pdbx_description
1 polymer ?
#
loop_
_entity_poly.entity_id
_entity_poly.type
_entity_poly.pdbx_seq_one_letter_code
_entity_poly.pdbx_strand_id
1 'polypeptide(L)'
;MTATVLRRLSPLLAAALAFLAFLPALGAQFVNWDDEVSFLRNPDYRGLGSAQIRWMLTTTLLGHWSPLTWMTWSVNHVLGGLDPWGYHLGNLLLHAATVALLCLVARRLLAAGFGLPPARPAIAAGAFVAALVFGLHPLRAESVAWVSERRDVLCGLFYLLAVQAYLRGVAGGARVERRWWALSVGAFAAALLSKAIAVTLPLTLLLMDVYPLRRRALGWPALVAEKLPYALLAAGAAALAVVARQEGGNITAYEQYGVGARIALAGYTFWFYPWKLVWPAGLSPMYELPPRIGPGQWRFLGPLIAVAIVTTVLVALRRRWPAGLAVWLSSAIVLAPISGLVHSGSQLAADRYSYLSGLGFAVLAGAAVPWIARRVRRDEIGRANV
;
A
#
# COMPACT_ATOMS: atom_id res chain seq x y z
N MET A 1 -18.25 19.81 -20.36
CA MET A 1 -17.52 18.55 -20.53
C MET A 1 -18.48 17.36 -20.43
N THR A 2 -18.51 16.48 -21.42
CA THR A 2 -19.37 15.28 -21.36
C THR A 2 -18.92 14.32 -20.28
N ALA A 3 -19.86 13.59 -19.67
CA ALA A 3 -19.55 12.59 -18.63
C ALA A 3 -18.48 11.55 -19.07
N THR A 4 -18.40 11.30 -20.37
CA THR A 4 -17.40 10.40 -20.98
C THR A 4 -15.99 10.98 -20.92
N VAL A 5 -15.82 12.28 -21.20
CA VAL A 5 -14.52 12.98 -21.13
C VAL A 5 -14.04 13.03 -19.69
N LEU A 6 -14.90 13.44 -18.75
CA LEU A 6 -14.55 13.46 -17.32
C LEU A 6 -14.08 12.08 -16.82
N ARG A 7 -14.77 11.02 -17.23
CA ARG A 7 -14.42 9.63 -16.87
C ARG A 7 -13.06 9.20 -17.41
N ARG A 8 -12.68 9.62 -18.62
CA ARG A 8 -11.39 9.26 -19.22
C ARG A 8 -10.25 10.05 -18.61
N LEU A 9 -10.49 11.32 -18.24
CA LEU A 9 -9.48 12.21 -17.70
C LEU A 9 -9.31 12.10 -16.17
N SER A 10 -10.29 11.52 -15.44
CA SER A 10 -10.23 11.45 -13.98
C SER A 10 -8.93 10.83 -13.40
N PRO A 11 -8.32 9.77 -13.98
CA PRO A 11 -7.04 9.27 -13.46
C PRO A 11 -5.90 10.27 -13.66
N LEU A 12 -5.85 10.94 -14.82
CA LEU A 12 -4.82 11.93 -15.12
C LEU A 12 -4.99 13.19 -14.27
N LEU A 13 -6.23 13.63 -14.05
CA LEU A 13 -6.53 14.76 -13.17
C LEU A 13 -6.15 14.45 -11.71
N ALA A 14 -6.44 13.25 -11.21
CA ALA A 14 -6.03 12.83 -9.87
C ALA A 14 -4.50 12.79 -9.73
N ALA A 15 -3.80 12.28 -10.74
CA ALA A 15 -2.34 12.27 -10.81
C ALA A 15 -1.77 13.69 -10.80
N ALA A 16 -2.31 14.58 -11.62
CA ALA A 16 -1.87 15.98 -11.69
C ALA A 16 -2.07 16.71 -10.36
N LEU A 17 -3.23 16.54 -9.71
CA LEU A 17 -3.48 17.13 -8.39
C LEU A 17 -2.52 16.59 -7.31
N ALA A 18 -2.24 15.28 -7.32
CA ALA A 18 -1.27 14.69 -6.41
C ALA A 18 0.15 15.22 -6.68
N PHE A 19 0.57 15.31 -7.95
CA PHE A 19 1.86 15.88 -8.33
C PHE A 19 1.99 17.33 -7.87
N LEU A 20 0.98 18.16 -8.12
CA LEU A 20 0.96 19.57 -7.73
C LEU A 20 1.01 19.76 -6.22
N ALA A 21 0.35 18.90 -5.43
CA ALA A 21 0.37 18.98 -3.97
C ALA A 21 1.77 18.73 -3.38
N PHE A 22 2.60 17.94 -4.06
CA PHE A 22 3.96 17.61 -3.62
C PHE A 22 5.07 18.41 -4.34
N LEU A 23 4.72 19.37 -5.21
CA LEU A 23 5.70 20.23 -5.88
C LEU A 23 6.74 20.86 -4.94
N PRO A 24 6.39 21.33 -3.72
CA PRO A 24 7.39 21.87 -2.79
C PRO A 24 8.54 20.92 -2.48
N ALA A 25 8.35 19.60 -2.56
CA ALA A 25 9.42 18.64 -2.33
C ALA A 25 10.56 18.72 -3.36
N LEU A 26 10.32 19.29 -4.55
CA LEU A 26 11.38 19.49 -5.56
C LEU A 26 12.48 20.46 -5.11
N GLY A 27 12.19 21.33 -4.14
CA GLY A 27 13.18 22.24 -3.55
C GLY A 27 13.90 21.68 -2.32
N ALA A 28 13.57 20.45 -1.90
CA ALA A 28 14.18 19.82 -0.73
C ALA A 28 15.59 19.28 -1.04
N GLN A 29 16.41 19.17 0.02
CA GLN A 29 17.73 18.58 -0.04
C GLN A 29 17.69 17.13 0.45
N PHE A 30 18.77 16.37 0.25
CA PHE A 30 18.98 15.11 0.93
C PHE A 30 19.00 15.32 2.45
N VAL A 31 18.33 14.43 3.18
CA VAL A 31 18.30 14.48 4.64
C VAL A 31 19.47 13.70 5.25
N ASN A 32 19.93 14.12 6.42
CA ASN A 32 21.05 13.49 7.15
C ASN A 32 20.66 12.17 7.86
N TRP A 33 19.83 11.37 7.23
CA TRP A 33 19.44 10.03 7.66
C TRP A 33 19.91 9.00 6.63
N ASP A 34 19.00 8.12 6.20
CA ASP A 34 19.31 7.09 5.19
C ASP A 34 19.85 7.69 3.89
N ASP A 35 19.51 8.97 3.52
CA ASP A 35 19.98 9.60 2.29
C ASP A 35 21.50 9.83 2.29
N GLU A 36 22.08 10.16 3.45
CA GLU A 36 23.53 10.34 3.57
C GLU A 36 24.28 9.03 3.27
N VAL A 37 23.81 7.93 3.87
CA VAL A 37 24.43 6.60 3.70
C VAL A 37 24.11 6.04 2.30
N SER A 38 22.89 6.25 1.81
CA SER A 38 22.43 5.68 0.55
C SER A 38 23.01 6.38 -0.67
N PHE A 39 23.19 7.71 -0.62
CA PHE A 39 23.52 8.50 -1.80
C PHE A 39 24.86 9.23 -1.68
N LEU A 40 25.07 9.99 -0.59
CA LEU A 40 26.22 10.89 -0.50
C LEU A 40 27.52 10.13 -0.28
N ARG A 41 27.50 9.10 0.59
CA ARG A 41 28.66 8.27 0.93
C ARG A 41 28.77 6.98 0.13
N ASN A 42 27.78 6.64 -0.70
CA ASN A 42 27.72 5.38 -1.42
C ASN A 42 28.07 5.57 -2.92
N PRO A 43 29.27 5.18 -3.36
CA PRO A 43 29.61 5.21 -4.79
C PRO A 43 29.08 4.00 -5.57
N ASP A 44 28.73 2.90 -4.91
CA ASP A 44 28.53 1.59 -5.55
C ASP A 44 27.27 1.53 -6.42
N TYR A 45 26.25 2.38 -6.16
CA TYR A 45 25.06 2.46 -7.02
C TYR A 45 25.23 3.43 -8.21
N ARG A 46 26.35 4.20 -8.27
CA ARG A 46 26.53 5.29 -9.23
C ARG A 46 26.89 4.76 -10.61
N GLY A 47 25.88 4.47 -11.43
CA GLY A 47 26.06 3.96 -12.80
C GLY A 47 25.31 2.67 -13.06
N LEU A 48 25.33 2.23 -14.33
CA LEU A 48 24.65 1.03 -14.84
C LEU A 48 25.62 -0.01 -15.38
N GLY A 49 26.90 0.04 -14.99
CA GLY A 49 27.89 -0.99 -15.34
C GLY A 49 27.64 -2.31 -14.63
N SER A 50 28.29 -3.37 -15.09
CA SER A 50 28.10 -4.72 -14.53
C SER A 50 28.42 -4.83 -13.04
N ALA A 51 29.42 -4.07 -12.55
CA ALA A 51 29.77 -4.02 -11.13
C ALA A 51 28.65 -3.41 -10.30
N GLN A 52 28.12 -2.25 -10.73
CA GLN A 52 27.01 -1.56 -10.09
C GLN A 52 25.74 -2.42 -10.07
N ILE A 53 25.38 -3.03 -11.21
CA ILE A 53 24.22 -3.92 -11.29
C ILE A 53 24.38 -5.12 -10.35
N ARG A 54 25.56 -5.73 -10.29
CA ARG A 54 25.83 -6.83 -9.35
C ARG A 54 25.61 -6.35 -7.91
N TRP A 55 26.20 -5.20 -7.54
CA TRP A 55 26.04 -4.64 -6.21
C TRP A 55 24.56 -4.37 -5.87
N MET A 56 23.80 -3.75 -6.77
CA MET A 56 22.35 -3.49 -6.56
C MET A 56 21.53 -4.76 -6.36
N LEU A 57 21.92 -5.86 -7.03
CA LEU A 57 21.24 -7.15 -6.91
C LEU A 57 21.56 -7.89 -5.60
N THR A 58 22.71 -7.60 -4.97
CA THR A 58 23.22 -8.37 -3.82
C THR A 58 23.25 -7.57 -2.52
N THR A 59 23.20 -6.23 -2.59
CA THR A 59 23.31 -5.40 -1.38
C THR A 59 22.12 -5.53 -0.43
N THR A 60 22.43 -5.53 0.85
CA THR A 60 21.47 -5.49 1.97
C THR A 60 21.62 -4.20 2.78
N LEU A 61 22.15 -3.15 2.16
CA LEU A 61 22.44 -1.87 2.82
C LEU A 61 21.24 -1.38 3.64
N LEU A 62 21.49 -0.93 4.87
CA LEU A 62 20.49 -0.51 5.86
C LEU A 62 19.46 -1.62 6.20
N GLY A 63 19.82 -2.90 6.02
CA GLY A 63 18.94 -4.03 6.30
C GLY A 63 17.80 -4.20 5.29
N HIS A 64 17.99 -3.73 4.05
CA HIS A 64 16.99 -3.80 2.99
C HIS A 64 17.56 -4.37 1.70
N TRP A 65 16.86 -5.37 1.14
CA TRP A 65 17.10 -5.86 -0.22
C TRP A 65 16.05 -5.27 -1.15
N SER A 66 16.44 -4.31 -2.01
CA SER A 66 15.53 -3.57 -2.89
C SER A 66 16.18 -3.21 -4.23
N PRO A 67 16.59 -4.22 -5.03
CA PRO A 67 17.41 -4.00 -6.22
C PRO A 67 16.77 -3.08 -7.26
N LEU A 68 15.46 -3.19 -7.49
CA LEU A 68 14.78 -2.34 -8.47
C LEU A 68 14.76 -0.88 -8.04
N THR A 69 14.65 -0.62 -6.75
CA THR A 69 14.75 0.75 -6.21
C THR A 69 16.15 1.31 -6.45
N TRP A 70 17.20 0.54 -6.17
CA TRP A 70 18.58 0.94 -6.46
C TRP A 70 18.80 1.25 -7.94
N MET A 71 18.27 0.45 -8.85
CA MET A 71 18.34 0.70 -10.29
C MET A 71 17.70 2.05 -10.67
N THR A 72 16.54 2.39 -10.06
CA THR A 72 15.90 3.69 -10.34
C THR A 72 16.69 4.88 -9.79
N TRP A 73 17.37 4.74 -8.66
CA TRP A 73 18.28 5.77 -8.13
C TRP A 73 19.54 5.90 -8.97
N SER A 74 20.07 4.77 -9.46
CA SER A 74 21.20 4.78 -10.39
C SER A 74 20.87 5.53 -11.68
N VAL A 75 19.66 5.34 -12.24
CA VAL A 75 19.21 6.13 -13.39
C VAL A 75 19.18 7.62 -13.07
N ASN A 76 18.70 8.04 -11.89
CA ASN A 76 18.75 9.45 -11.48
C ASN A 76 20.19 9.96 -11.42
N HIS A 77 21.11 9.18 -10.85
CA HIS A 77 22.53 9.57 -10.79
C HIS A 77 23.17 9.71 -12.19
N VAL A 78 22.85 8.80 -13.12
CA VAL A 78 23.37 8.87 -14.50
C VAL A 78 22.86 10.12 -15.23
N LEU A 79 21.60 10.54 -14.96
CA LEU A 79 20.96 11.68 -15.62
C LEU A 79 21.33 13.03 -15.00
N GLY A 80 21.52 13.12 -13.69
CA GLY A 80 21.66 14.39 -12.96
C GLY A 80 22.68 14.35 -11.81
N GLY A 81 23.52 13.32 -11.71
CA GLY A 81 24.51 13.22 -10.63
C GLY A 81 23.82 13.11 -9.26
N LEU A 82 24.33 13.89 -8.31
CA LEU A 82 23.79 13.99 -6.95
C LEU A 82 22.88 15.22 -6.76
N ASP A 83 22.26 15.73 -7.83
CA ASP A 83 21.25 16.78 -7.69
C ASP A 83 19.97 16.18 -7.08
N PRO A 84 19.55 16.59 -5.86
CA PRO A 84 18.35 16.08 -5.18
C PRO A 84 17.07 16.26 -5.98
N TRP A 85 16.99 17.32 -6.79
CA TRP A 85 15.81 17.64 -7.60
C TRP A 85 15.34 16.47 -8.46
N GLY A 86 16.29 15.81 -9.15
CA GLY A 86 15.99 14.65 -10.00
C GLY A 86 15.44 13.46 -9.22
N TYR A 87 15.94 13.26 -8.01
CA TYR A 87 15.47 12.17 -7.13
C TYR A 87 14.06 12.46 -6.60
N HIS A 88 13.79 13.68 -6.15
CA HIS A 88 12.44 14.08 -5.74
C HIS A 88 11.44 14.02 -6.90
N LEU A 89 11.81 14.50 -8.09
CA LEU A 89 10.97 14.40 -9.29
C LEU A 89 10.59 12.94 -9.58
N GLY A 90 11.54 12.01 -9.49
CA GLY A 90 11.28 10.58 -9.64
C GLY A 90 10.21 10.07 -8.68
N ASN A 91 10.28 10.46 -7.39
CA ASN A 91 9.28 10.08 -6.39
C ASN A 91 7.90 10.67 -6.69
N LEU A 92 7.83 11.96 -7.07
CA LEU A 92 6.58 12.63 -7.41
C LEU A 92 5.90 11.98 -8.62
N LEU A 93 6.66 11.67 -9.67
CA LEU A 93 6.13 11.00 -10.87
C LEU A 93 5.60 9.59 -10.55
N LEU A 94 6.33 8.81 -9.75
CA LEU A 94 5.91 7.49 -9.29
C LEU A 94 4.65 7.57 -8.44
N HIS A 95 4.57 8.54 -7.54
CA HIS A 95 3.37 8.75 -6.72
C HIS A 95 2.16 9.16 -7.58
N ALA A 96 2.32 10.11 -8.49
CA ALA A 96 1.28 10.53 -9.41
C ALA A 96 0.76 9.36 -10.26
N ALA A 97 1.67 8.52 -10.79
CA ALA A 97 1.31 7.30 -11.52
C ALA A 97 0.55 6.30 -10.62
N THR A 98 0.96 6.15 -9.36
CA THR A 98 0.28 5.31 -8.37
C THR A 98 -1.14 5.80 -8.11
N VAL A 99 -1.34 7.12 -7.98
CA VAL A 99 -2.66 7.74 -7.77
C VAL A 99 -3.57 7.54 -9.00
N ALA A 100 -3.04 7.73 -10.22
CA ALA A 100 -3.78 7.44 -11.44
C ALA A 100 -4.22 5.97 -11.51
N LEU A 101 -3.29 5.07 -11.18
CA LEU A 101 -3.56 3.63 -11.20
C LEU A 101 -4.55 3.22 -10.10
N LEU A 102 -4.49 3.82 -8.92
CA LEU A 102 -5.48 3.60 -7.86
C LEU A 102 -6.88 4.03 -8.32
N CYS A 103 -7.02 5.13 -9.05
CA CYS A 103 -8.31 5.54 -9.64
C CYS A 103 -8.88 4.43 -10.55
N LEU A 104 -8.03 3.79 -11.37
CA LEU A 104 -8.45 2.69 -12.25
C LEU A 104 -8.81 1.43 -11.47
N VAL A 105 -8.04 1.06 -10.45
CA VAL A 105 -8.29 -0.08 -9.56
C VAL A 105 -9.56 0.14 -8.74
N ALA A 106 -9.71 1.30 -8.10
CA ALA A 106 -10.88 1.66 -7.31
C ALA A 106 -12.16 1.59 -8.14
N ARG A 107 -12.11 2.05 -9.41
CA ARG A 107 -13.26 1.97 -10.32
C ARG A 107 -13.73 0.52 -10.54
N ARG A 108 -12.80 -0.45 -10.65
CA ARG A 108 -13.15 -1.87 -10.80
C ARG A 108 -13.66 -2.47 -9.50
N LEU A 109 -13.01 -2.17 -8.37
CA LEU A 109 -13.42 -2.67 -7.06
C LEU A 109 -14.80 -2.13 -6.66
N LEU A 110 -15.05 -0.84 -6.86
CA LEU A 110 -16.36 -0.22 -6.60
C LEU A 110 -17.44 -0.79 -7.52
N ALA A 111 -17.13 -0.97 -8.81
CA ALA A 111 -18.04 -1.60 -9.76
C ALA A 111 -18.46 -3.01 -9.30
N ALA A 112 -17.50 -3.84 -8.93
CA ALA A 112 -17.74 -5.20 -8.42
C ALA A 112 -18.52 -5.19 -7.09
N GLY A 113 -18.12 -4.32 -6.14
CA GLY A 113 -18.77 -4.21 -4.83
C GLY A 113 -20.24 -3.77 -4.92
N PHE A 114 -20.53 -2.83 -5.81
CA PHE A 114 -21.89 -2.33 -6.02
C PHE A 114 -22.70 -3.12 -7.06
N GLY A 115 -22.10 -4.03 -7.83
CA GLY A 115 -22.76 -4.71 -8.94
C GLY A 115 -23.21 -3.73 -10.04
N LEU A 116 -22.36 -2.73 -10.34
CA LEU A 116 -22.66 -1.68 -11.34
C LEU A 116 -21.56 -1.68 -12.42
N PRO A 117 -21.87 -1.27 -13.66
CA PRO A 117 -20.84 -1.11 -14.67
C PRO A 117 -19.78 -0.08 -14.24
N PRO A 118 -18.48 -0.33 -14.53
CA PRO A 118 -17.40 0.64 -14.23
C PRO A 118 -17.58 2.01 -14.90
N ALA A 119 -18.41 2.04 -15.95
CA ALA A 119 -18.73 3.26 -16.70
C ALA A 119 -19.77 4.16 -16.02
N ARG A 120 -20.43 3.69 -14.96
CA ARG A 120 -21.44 4.47 -14.23
C ARG A 120 -20.81 5.73 -13.64
N PRO A 121 -21.41 6.93 -13.82
CA PRO A 121 -20.84 8.19 -13.33
C PRO A 121 -20.53 8.17 -11.82
N ALA A 122 -21.43 7.65 -10.99
CA ALA A 122 -21.21 7.54 -9.56
C ALA A 122 -20.02 6.63 -9.19
N ILE A 123 -19.76 5.56 -9.95
CA ILE A 123 -18.59 4.69 -9.78
C ILE A 123 -17.31 5.43 -10.16
N ALA A 124 -17.33 6.16 -11.29
CA ALA A 124 -16.18 6.95 -11.74
C ALA A 124 -15.84 8.07 -10.75
N ALA A 125 -16.86 8.79 -10.26
CA ALA A 125 -16.70 9.83 -9.26
C ALA A 125 -16.16 9.26 -7.92
N GLY A 126 -16.70 8.13 -7.46
CA GLY A 126 -16.19 7.44 -6.26
C GLY A 126 -14.74 7.00 -6.40
N ALA A 127 -14.35 6.50 -7.58
CA ALA A 127 -12.97 6.12 -7.85
C ALA A 127 -12.02 7.34 -7.86
N PHE A 128 -12.48 8.47 -8.39
CA PHE A 128 -11.72 9.72 -8.34
C PHE A 128 -11.54 10.23 -6.91
N VAL A 129 -12.62 10.22 -6.10
CA VAL A 129 -12.54 10.56 -4.67
C VAL A 129 -11.57 9.63 -3.92
N ALA A 130 -11.63 8.31 -4.18
CA ALA A 130 -10.67 7.36 -3.60
C ALA A 130 -9.21 7.72 -3.93
N ALA A 131 -8.94 8.07 -5.20
CA ALA A 131 -7.62 8.47 -5.65
C ALA A 131 -7.13 9.75 -4.97
N LEU A 132 -8.01 10.75 -4.81
CA LEU A 132 -7.67 12.00 -4.13
C LEU A 132 -7.46 11.81 -2.61
N VAL A 133 -8.33 11.05 -1.95
CA VAL A 133 -8.19 10.73 -0.52
C VAL A 133 -6.86 10.03 -0.26
N PHE A 134 -6.40 9.15 -1.13
CA PHE A 134 -5.09 8.53 -1.02
C PHE A 134 -3.97 9.52 -1.35
N GLY A 135 -4.04 10.14 -2.55
CA GLY A 135 -2.94 10.88 -3.13
C GLY A 135 -2.61 12.19 -2.40
N LEU A 136 -3.63 12.84 -1.81
CA LEU A 136 -3.46 14.12 -1.11
C LEU A 136 -3.37 13.97 0.42
N HIS A 137 -3.41 12.73 0.93
CA HIS A 137 -3.42 12.52 2.37
C HIS A 137 -2.08 12.93 3.01
N PRO A 138 -2.06 13.67 4.13
CA PRO A 138 -0.81 14.12 4.77
C PRO A 138 0.16 12.99 5.12
N LEU A 139 -0.35 11.78 5.43
CA LEU A 139 0.48 10.58 5.65
C LEU A 139 1.33 10.17 4.44
N ARG A 140 1.14 10.77 3.26
CA ARG A 140 1.97 10.48 2.08
C ARG A 140 3.27 11.25 2.07
N ALA A 141 3.38 12.30 2.91
CA ALA A 141 4.52 13.21 2.92
C ALA A 141 5.86 12.45 3.08
N GLU A 142 5.95 11.55 4.05
CA GLU A 142 7.16 10.77 4.28
C GLU A 142 7.52 9.89 3.07
N SER A 143 6.59 9.11 2.55
CA SER A 143 6.83 8.21 1.41
C SER A 143 7.16 8.93 0.10
N VAL A 144 6.66 10.17 -0.09
CA VAL A 144 6.80 10.91 -1.35
C VAL A 144 7.97 11.89 -1.31
N ALA A 145 8.08 12.68 -0.22
CA ALA A 145 9.08 13.73 -0.13
C ALA A 145 10.45 13.20 0.29
N TRP A 146 10.55 12.11 1.04
CA TRP A 146 11.84 11.54 1.42
C TRP A 146 12.40 10.66 0.30
N VAL A 147 13.61 10.96 -0.18
CA VAL A 147 14.22 10.28 -1.33
C VAL A 147 14.40 8.79 -1.07
N SER A 148 14.89 8.40 0.10
CA SER A 148 15.10 6.98 0.47
C SER A 148 13.82 6.16 0.50
N GLU A 149 12.64 6.79 0.68
CA GLU A 149 11.36 6.10 0.64
C GLU A 149 10.73 5.98 -0.77
N ARG A 150 11.54 6.20 -1.83
CA ARG A 150 11.18 5.74 -3.19
C ARG A 150 10.71 4.30 -3.20
N ARG A 151 11.24 3.48 -2.31
CA ARG A 151 10.83 2.10 -2.08
C ARG A 151 9.30 1.96 -1.95
N ASP A 152 8.64 2.90 -1.26
CA ASP A 152 7.18 2.88 -1.06
C ASP A 152 6.41 3.21 -2.32
N VAL A 153 6.75 4.32 -2.98
CA VAL A 153 6.03 4.77 -4.17
C VAL A 153 6.23 3.83 -5.35
N LEU A 154 7.43 3.25 -5.49
CA LEU A 154 7.72 2.26 -6.52
C LEU A 154 7.02 0.93 -6.24
N CYS A 155 7.08 0.45 -5.01
CA CYS A 155 6.36 -0.74 -4.56
C CYS A 155 4.84 -0.56 -4.74
N GLY A 156 4.29 0.58 -4.33
CA GLY A 156 2.86 0.90 -4.49
C GLY A 156 2.39 0.88 -5.94
N LEU A 157 3.20 1.44 -6.85
CA LEU A 157 2.92 1.41 -8.28
C LEU A 157 2.81 -0.03 -8.79
N PHE A 158 3.85 -0.86 -8.54
CA PHE A 158 3.87 -2.23 -9.02
C PHE A 158 2.85 -3.13 -8.30
N TYR A 159 2.59 -2.90 -7.02
CA TYR A 159 1.53 -3.58 -6.27
C TYR A 159 0.16 -3.32 -6.91
N LEU A 160 -0.16 -2.07 -7.23
CA LEU A 160 -1.42 -1.72 -7.90
C LEU A 160 -1.46 -2.18 -9.36
N LEU A 161 -0.33 -2.22 -10.07
CA LEU A 161 -0.25 -2.83 -11.41
C LEU A 161 -0.59 -4.34 -11.35
N ALA A 162 -0.05 -5.06 -10.36
CA ALA A 162 -0.37 -6.45 -10.13
C ALA A 162 -1.87 -6.65 -9.85
N VAL A 163 -2.44 -5.83 -8.95
CA VAL A 163 -3.88 -5.83 -8.66
C VAL A 163 -4.72 -5.50 -9.90
N GLN A 164 -4.33 -4.47 -10.67
CA GLN A 164 -5.06 -4.08 -11.89
C GLN A 164 -5.05 -5.15 -12.96
N ALA A 165 -3.89 -5.81 -13.16
CA ALA A 165 -3.78 -6.94 -14.08
C ALA A 165 -4.64 -8.11 -13.61
N TYR A 166 -4.57 -8.46 -12.32
CA TYR A 166 -5.41 -9.49 -11.74
C TYR A 166 -6.91 -9.21 -11.94
N LEU A 167 -7.38 -8.00 -11.62
CA LEU A 167 -8.78 -7.57 -11.81
C LEU A 167 -9.22 -7.60 -13.28
N ARG A 168 -8.31 -7.38 -14.22
CA ARG A 168 -8.59 -7.56 -15.66
C ARG A 168 -8.74 -9.03 -16.01
N GLY A 169 -7.84 -9.86 -15.49
CA GLY A 169 -7.83 -11.29 -15.78
C GLY A 169 -9.09 -12.03 -15.28
N VAL A 170 -9.69 -11.58 -14.18
CA VAL A 170 -10.90 -12.18 -13.59
C VAL A 170 -12.21 -11.55 -14.07
N ALA A 171 -12.16 -10.54 -14.93
CA ALA A 171 -13.36 -9.82 -15.36
C ALA A 171 -14.40 -10.70 -16.08
N GLY A 172 -13.99 -11.82 -16.65
CA GLY A 172 -14.85 -12.81 -17.30
C GLY A 172 -15.55 -13.79 -16.33
N GLY A 173 -15.33 -13.67 -15.01
CA GLY A 173 -15.99 -14.50 -13.97
C GLY A 173 -15.44 -15.92 -13.80
N ALA A 174 -14.69 -16.43 -14.78
CA ALA A 174 -14.03 -17.74 -14.76
C ALA A 174 -12.62 -17.68 -14.13
N ARG A 175 -11.77 -18.65 -14.45
CA ARG A 175 -10.34 -18.62 -14.10
C ARG A 175 -9.67 -17.38 -14.66
N VAL A 176 -8.58 -16.93 -13.98
CA VAL A 176 -7.79 -15.77 -14.42
C VAL A 176 -7.26 -16.03 -15.84
N GLU A 177 -7.45 -15.10 -16.75
CA GLU A 177 -6.90 -15.15 -18.10
C GLU A 177 -5.36 -15.13 -18.04
N ARG A 178 -4.70 -16.11 -18.70
CA ARG A 178 -3.26 -16.40 -18.56
C ARG A 178 -2.35 -15.18 -18.78
N ARG A 179 -2.62 -14.35 -19.78
CA ARG A 179 -1.80 -13.16 -20.08
C ARG A 179 -1.84 -12.13 -18.93
N TRP A 180 -3.04 -11.88 -18.40
CA TRP A 180 -3.21 -10.93 -17.30
C TRP A 180 -2.68 -11.49 -15.98
N TRP A 181 -2.80 -12.81 -15.80
CA TRP A 181 -2.20 -13.49 -14.65
C TRP A 181 -0.68 -13.39 -14.68
N ALA A 182 -0.03 -13.67 -15.83
CA ALA A 182 1.42 -13.56 -15.99
C ALA A 182 1.89 -12.10 -15.75
N LEU A 183 1.17 -11.11 -16.31
CA LEU A 183 1.46 -9.70 -16.06
C LEU A 183 1.33 -9.33 -14.58
N SER A 184 0.31 -9.86 -13.88
CA SER A 184 0.10 -9.65 -12.46
C SER A 184 1.24 -10.24 -11.63
N VAL A 185 1.69 -11.46 -11.94
CA VAL A 185 2.84 -12.11 -11.27
C VAL A 185 4.13 -11.34 -11.53
N GLY A 186 4.37 -10.89 -12.77
CA GLY A 186 5.56 -10.09 -13.13
C GLY A 186 5.58 -8.74 -12.42
N ALA A 187 4.44 -8.04 -12.37
CA ALA A 187 4.31 -6.78 -11.62
C ALA A 187 4.50 -7.00 -10.11
N PHE A 188 4.00 -8.13 -9.57
CA PHE A 188 4.25 -8.49 -8.18
C PHE A 188 5.72 -8.75 -7.89
N ALA A 189 6.44 -9.45 -8.78
CA ALA A 189 7.89 -9.61 -8.65
C ALA A 189 8.60 -8.25 -8.61
N ALA A 190 8.22 -7.30 -9.47
CA ALA A 190 8.77 -5.94 -9.44
C ALA A 190 8.43 -5.19 -8.13
N ALA A 191 7.25 -5.40 -7.56
CA ALA A 191 6.91 -4.84 -6.24
C ALA A 191 7.80 -5.40 -5.13
N LEU A 192 8.08 -6.72 -5.14
CA LEU A 192 8.99 -7.37 -4.18
C LEU A 192 10.44 -6.89 -4.32
N LEU A 193 10.91 -6.66 -5.56
CA LEU A 193 12.22 -6.08 -5.85
C LEU A 193 12.32 -4.60 -5.45
N SER A 194 11.20 -3.96 -5.14
CA SER A 194 11.14 -2.57 -4.68
C SER A 194 11.09 -2.48 -3.14
N LYS A 195 10.23 -3.25 -2.50
CA LYS A 195 10.10 -3.28 -1.03
C LYS A 195 9.43 -4.59 -0.57
N ALA A 196 10.01 -5.23 0.43
CA ALA A 196 9.57 -6.53 0.93
C ALA A 196 8.12 -6.58 1.46
N ILE A 197 7.52 -5.43 1.85
CA ILE A 197 6.12 -5.38 2.34
C ILE A 197 5.10 -5.90 1.30
N ALA A 198 5.47 -5.93 0.03
CA ALA A 198 4.65 -6.51 -1.04
C ALA A 198 4.31 -8.00 -0.84
N VAL A 199 5.05 -8.75 0.01
CA VAL A 199 4.77 -10.18 0.34
C VAL A 199 3.32 -10.42 0.75
N THR A 200 2.60 -9.38 1.14
CA THR A 200 1.19 -9.43 1.58
C THR A 200 0.19 -9.57 0.42
N LEU A 201 0.61 -9.34 -0.84
CA LEU A 201 -0.29 -9.33 -1.99
C LEU A 201 -1.07 -10.63 -2.21
N PRO A 202 -0.48 -11.85 -2.10
CA PRO A 202 -1.23 -13.09 -2.31
C PRO A 202 -2.48 -13.20 -1.41
N LEU A 203 -2.35 -12.82 -0.14
CA LEU A 203 -3.46 -12.81 0.82
C LEU A 203 -4.48 -11.70 0.49
N THR A 204 -4.01 -10.54 0.06
CA THR A 204 -4.89 -9.44 -0.37
C THR A 204 -5.70 -9.84 -1.61
N LEU A 205 -5.09 -10.51 -2.59
CA LEU A 205 -5.81 -11.01 -3.78
C LEU A 205 -6.84 -12.09 -3.39
N LEU A 206 -6.49 -12.99 -2.48
CA LEU A 206 -7.42 -14.00 -1.98
C LEU A 206 -8.60 -13.36 -1.25
N LEU A 207 -8.35 -12.33 -0.43
CA LEU A 207 -9.40 -11.55 0.21
C LEU A 207 -10.29 -10.86 -0.83
N MET A 208 -9.72 -10.30 -1.90
CA MET A 208 -10.49 -9.70 -3.01
C MET A 208 -11.35 -10.72 -3.74
N ASP A 209 -10.90 -11.98 -3.88
CA ASP A 209 -11.71 -13.06 -4.45
C ASP A 209 -12.96 -13.37 -3.62
N VAL A 210 -12.85 -13.25 -2.29
CA VAL A 210 -14.01 -13.39 -1.38
C VAL A 210 -14.93 -12.17 -1.49
N TYR A 211 -14.36 -10.96 -1.40
CA TYR A 211 -15.07 -9.71 -1.56
C TYR A 211 -14.10 -8.62 -2.11
N PRO A 212 -14.44 -7.86 -3.15
CA PRO A 212 -15.78 -7.75 -3.77
C PRO A 212 -16.04 -8.70 -4.95
N LEU A 213 -15.05 -9.52 -5.39
CA LEU A 213 -15.15 -10.30 -6.63
C LEU A 213 -16.11 -11.53 -6.53
N ARG A 214 -16.34 -12.04 -5.32
CA ARG A 214 -17.28 -13.14 -5.03
C ARG A 214 -16.99 -14.43 -5.82
N ARG A 215 -15.71 -14.78 -6.04
CA ARG A 215 -15.26 -15.93 -6.84
C ARG A 215 -15.30 -17.28 -6.09
N ARG A 216 -15.87 -17.32 -4.88
CA ARG A 216 -15.93 -18.55 -4.04
C ARG A 216 -16.61 -19.75 -4.74
N ALA A 217 -17.45 -19.52 -5.73
CA ALA A 217 -18.04 -20.58 -6.53
C ALA A 217 -17.01 -21.46 -7.27
N LEU A 218 -15.79 -20.97 -7.51
CA LEU A 218 -14.70 -21.76 -8.09
C LEU A 218 -14.09 -22.79 -7.13
N GLY A 219 -14.46 -22.74 -5.85
CA GLY A 219 -13.85 -23.56 -4.79
C GLY A 219 -12.51 -23.03 -4.29
N TRP A 220 -12.23 -23.29 -3.01
CA TRP A 220 -10.98 -22.86 -2.37
C TRP A 220 -9.71 -23.43 -3.03
N PRO A 221 -9.65 -24.72 -3.44
CA PRO A 221 -8.47 -25.27 -4.08
C PRO A 221 -8.07 -24.50 -5.34
N ALA A 222 -9.03 -24.13 -6.19
CA ALA A 222 -8.75 -23.37 -7.40
C ALA A 222 -8.26 -21.94 -7.09
N LEU A 223 -8.89 -21.25 -6.12
CA LEU A 223 -8.49 -19.91 -5.71
C LEU A 223 -7.07 -19.89 -5.10
N VAL A 224 -6.73 -20.89 -4.29
CA VAL A 224 -5.40 -21.03 -3.68
C VAL A 224 -4.36 -21.39 -4.73
N ALA A 225 -4.67 -22.32 -5.65
CA ALA A 225 -3.75 -22.71 -6.73
C ALA A 225 -3.38 -21.53 -7.63
N GLU A 226 -4.32 -20.62 -7.93
CA GLU A 226 -4.03 -19.38 -8.68
C GLU A 226 -2.99 -18.49 -7.97
N LYS A 227 -2.88 -18.56 -6.64
CA LYS A 227 -1.97 -17.72 -5.83
C LYS A 227 -0.65 -18.41 -5.53
N LEU A 228 -0.45 -19.67 -5.91
CA LEU A 228 0.77 -20.41 -5.60
C LEU A 228 2.04 -19.72 -6.10
N PRO A 229 2.16 -19.22 -7.35
CA PRO A 229 3.36 -18.50 -7.79
C PRO A 229 3.61 -17.20 -7.01
N TYR A 230 2.55 -16.48 -6.62
CA TYR A 230 2.71 -15.32 -5.74
C TYR A 230 3.21 -15.75 -4.36
N ALA A 231 2.69 -16.83 -3.79
CA ALA A 231 3.11 -17.33 -2.49
C ALA A 231 4.58 -17.79 -2.50
N LEU A 232 5.04 -18.44 -3.56
CA LEU A 232 6.43 -18.85 -3.73
C LEU A 232 7.38 -17.64 -3.82
N LEU A 233 7.03 -16.65 -4.64
CA LEU A 233 7.80 -15.40 -4.74
C LEU A 233 7.81 -14.64 -3.41
N ALA A 234 6.66 -14.58 -2.71
CA ALA A 234 6.55 -13.94 -1.41
C ALA A 234 7.41 -14.64 -0.35
N ALA A 235 7.43 -15.97 -0.33
CA ALA A 235 8.25 -16.76 0.60
C ALA A 235 9.75 -16.51 0.36
N GLY A 236 10.21 -16.51 -0.91
CA GLY A 236 11.59 -16.19 -1.25
C GLY A 236 11.98 -14.77 -0.84
N ALA A 237 11.14 -13.78 -1.14
CA ALA A 237 11.39 -12.38 -0.75
C ALA A 237 11.35 -12.18 0.77
N ALA A 238 10.48 -12.88 1.49
CA ALA A 238 10.43 -12.84 2.95
C ALA A 238 11.72 -13.43 3.57
N ALA A 239 12.22 -14.56 3.04
CA ALA A 239 13.48 -15.13 3.48
C ALA A 239 14.65 -14.16 3.26
N LEU A 240 14.76 -13.54 2.08
CA LEU A 240 15.77 -12.52 1.79
C LEU A 240 15.64 -11.29 2.70
N ALA A 241 14.42 -10.86 3.02
CA ALA A 241 14.20 -9.74 3.93
C ALA A 241 14.65 -10.07 5.36
N VAL A 242 14.46 -11.30 5.83
CA VAL A 242 14.95 -11.76 7.15
C VAL A 242 16.48 -11.76 7.17
N VAL A 243 17.13 -12.32 6.14
CA VAL A 243 18.61 -12.31 6.02
C VAL A 243 19.14 -10.88 6.04
N ALA A 244 18.59 -9.99 5.20
CA ALA A 244 19.00 -8.59 5.14
C ALA A 244 18.87 -7.87 6.50
N ARG A 245 17.80 -8.17 7.25
CA ARG A 245 17.60 -7.62 8.59
C ARG A 245 18.58 -8.17 9.63
N GLN A 246 18.94 -9.45 9.53
CA GLN A 246 19.94 -10.07 10.40
C GLN A 246 21.32 -9.47 10.16
N GLU A 247 21.74 -9.36 8.90
CA GLU A 247 23.02 -8.73 8.51
C GLU A 247 23.12 -7.28 8.96
N GLY A 248 22.02 -6.53 8.90
CA GLY A 248 21.94 -5.15 9.39
C GLY A 248 21.86 -4.99 10.90
N GLY A 249 21.85 -6.09 11.68
CA GLY A 249 21.72 -6.05 13.16
C GLY A 249 20.38 -5.50 13.65
N ASN A 250 19.35 -5.50 12.79
CA ASN A 250 18.09 -4.81 13.05
C ASN A 250 16.99 -5.70 13.68
N ILE A 251 17.25 -6.99 13.92
CA ILE A 251 16.27 -7.88 14.54
C ILE A 251 16.43 -7.83 16.06
N THR A 252 15.35 -7.44 16.73
CA THR A 252 15.32 -7.44 18.19
C THR A 252 15.10 -8.83 18.73
N ALA A 253 15.99 -9.26 19.63
CA ALA A 253 15.92 -10.56 20.27
C ALA A 253 14.61 -10.75 21.04
N TYR A 254 14.21 -12.02 21.21
CA TYR A 254 12.96 -12.37 21.90
C TYR A 254 13.04 -12.07 23.40
N GLU A 255 14.25 -12.13 23.96
CA GLU A 255 14.56 -11.82 25.36
C GLU A 255 14.29 -10.34 25.68
N GLN A 256 14.48 -9.46 24.71
CA GLN A 256 14.25 -8.03 24.89
C GLN A 256 12.75 -7.68 24.84
N TYR A 257 11.99 -8.31 23.91
CA TYR A 257 10.54 -8.12 23.80
C TYR A 257 9.84 -9.47 23.74
N GLY A 258 9.37 -9.95 24.89
CA GLY A 258 8.59 -11.18 25.00
C GLY A 258 7.22 -11.09 24.36
N VAL A 259 6.45 -12.19 24.40
CA VAL A 259 5.12 -12.32 23.72
C VAL A 259 4.18 -11.18 24.06
N GLY A 260 4.08 -10.81 25.34
CA GLY A 260 3.17 -9.73 25.78
C GLY A 260 3.49 -8.38 25.17
N ALA A 261 4.77 -8.02 25.06
CA ALA A 261 5.22 -6.79 24.41
C ALA A 261 4.92 -6.80 22.90
N ARG A 262 5.14 -7.93 22.22
CA ARG A 262 4.84 -8.07 20.77
C ARG A 262 3.35 -7.98 20.46
N ILE A 263 2.49 -8.55 21.30
CA ILE A 263 1.03 -8.40 21.21
C ILE A 263 0.64 -6.94 21.41
N ALA A 264 1.23 -6.25 22.38
CA ALA A 264 1.00 -4.84 22.65
C ALA A 264 1.38 -3.96 21.46
N LEU A 265 2.55 -4.20 20.87
CA LEU A 265 3.01 -3.52 19.65
C LEU A 265 2.09 -3.77 18.47
N ALA A 266 1.67 -5.01 18.24
CA ALA A 266 0.76 -5.37 17.16
C ALA A 266 -0.60 -4.66 17.33
N GLY A 267 -1.19 -4.69 18.52
CA GLY A 267 -2.43 -3.98 18.81
C GLY A 267 -2.31 -2.47 18.58
N TYR A 268 -1.20 -1.88 19.02
CA TYR A 268 -0.92 -0.47 18.75
C TYR A 268 -0.84 -0.19 17.25
N THR A 269 -0.09 -0.97 16.49
CA THR A 269 0.10 -0.80 15.04
C THR A 269 -1.22 -0.94 14.29
N PHE A 270 -2.02 -1.96 14.58
CA PHE A 270 -3.30 -2.19 13.91
C PHE A 270 -4.34 -1.12 14.21
N TRP A 271 -4.24 -0.41 15.32
CA TRP A 271 -5.08 0.76 15.64
C TRP A 271 -4.52 2.06 15.08
N PHE A 272 -3.21 2.27 15.21
CA PHE A 272 -2.53 3.53 14.89
C PHE A 272 -2.79 4.01 13.46
N TYR A 273 -2.60 3.14 12.45
CA TYR A 273 -2.72 3.57 11.06
C TYR A 273 -4.17 3.87 10.65
N PRO A 274 -5.20 3.07 10.95
CA PRO A 274 -6.59 3.45 10.74
C PRO A 274 -6.98 4.76 11.44
N TRP A 275 -6.49 4.98 12.67
CA TRP A 275 -6.72 6.22 13.40
C TRP A 275 -6.06 7.42 12.71
N LYS A 276 -4.79 7.31 12.30
CA LYS A 276 -4.06 8.38 11.61
C LYS A 276 -4.62 8.69 10.22
N LEU A 277 -5.26 7.74 9.55
CA LEU A 277 -5.99 7.99 8.31
C LEU A 277 -7.25 8.84 8.51
N VAL A 278 -7.84 8.83 9.70
CA VAL A 278 -9.02 9.67 10.04
C VAL A 278 -8.58 10.99 10.68
N TRP A 279 -7.54 10.94 11.51
CA TRP A 279 -7.03 12.10 12.26
C TRP A 279 -5.52 12.25 12.08
N PRO A 280 -5.06 12.88 10.98
CA PRO A 280 -3.66 13.01 10.64
C PRO A 280 -2.95 14.15 11.38
N ALA A 281 -3.01 14.15 12.71
CA ALA A 281 -2.34 15.12 13.58
C ALA A 281 -1.08 14.51 14.23
N GLY A 282 -0.05 15.34 14.49
CA GLY A 282 1.20 14.90 15.11
C GLY A 282 1.89 13.80 14.27
N LEU A 283 2.03 14.05 12.97
CA LEU A 283 2.71 13.15 12.05
C LEU A 283 4.22 13.20 12.26
N SER A 284 4.88 12.05 12.13
CA SER A 284 6.33 11.94 12.31
C SER A 284 6.89 10.80 11.44
N PRO A 285 8.07 10.99 10.87
CA PRO A 285 8.75 9.90 10.16
C PRO A 285 9.23 8.80 11.12
N MET A 286 9.35 9.09 12.41
CA MET A 286 9.74 8.13 13.44
C MET A 286 9.01 8.41 14.74
N TYR A 287 8.19 7.46 15.16
CA TYR A 287 7.61 7.42 16.51
C TYR A 287 8.48 6.55 17.38
N GLU A 288 9.08 7.14 18.39
CA GLU A 288 10.05 6.43 19.24
C GLU A 288 9.43 5.30 20.05
N LEU A 289 10.18 4.22 20.18
CA LEU A 289 9.84 3.11 21.04
C LEU A 289 9.96 3.55 22.52
N PRO A 290 8.91 3.37 23.34
CA PRO A 290 9.03 3.66 24.76
C PRO A 290 9.95 2.67 25.45
N PRO A 291 10.64 3.08 26.54
CA PRO A 291 11.58 2.22 27.27
C PRO A 291 10.96 0.93 27.82
N ARG A 292 9.66 0.95 28.09
CA ARG A 292 8.90 -0.21 28.57
C ARG A 292 7.67 -0.43 27.68
N ILE A 293 7.46 -1.67 27.30
CA ILE A 293 6.34 -2.12 26.48
C ILE A 293 5.63 -3.26 27.21
N GLY A 294 4.34 -3.06 27.47
CA GLY A 294 3.54 -4.10 28.12
C GLY A 294 2.05 -3.93 27.83
N PRO A 295 1.30 -5.04 27.70
CA PRO A 295 -0.12 -5.02 27.37
C PRO A 295 -1.00 -4.34 28.45
N GLY A 296 -0.51 -4.24 29.70
CA GLY A 296 -1.21 -3.56 30.80
C GLY A 296 -1.07 -2.03 30.79
N GLN A 297 -0.16 -1.46 30.02
CA GLN A 297 -0.02 -0.01 29.90
C GLN A 297 -1.16 0.56 29.03
N TRP A 298 -1.83 1.62 29.47
CA TRP A 298 -2.97 2.21 28.76
C TRP A 298 -2.66 2.59 27.32
N ARG A 299 -1.46 3.05 27.03
CA ARG A 299 -0.98 3.35 25.67
C ARG A 299 -1.12 2.17 24.71
N PHE A 300 -1.03 0.95 25.18
CA PHE A 300 -1.12 -0.30 24.40
C PHE A 300 -2.45 -1.01 24.61
N LEU A 301 -2.97 -1.01 25.86
CA LEU A 301 -4.23 -1.66 26.19
C LEU A 301 -5.42 -1.02 25.45
N GLY A 302 -5.47 0.31 25.39
CA GLY A 302 -6.53 1.04 24.67
C GLY A 302 -6.63 0.63 23.19
N PRO A 303 -5.53 0.70 22.41
CA PRO A 303 -5.48 0.19 21.06
C PRO A 303 -5.88 -1.29 20.90
N LEU A 304 -5.42 -2.18 21.79
CA LEU A 304 -5.81 -3.59 21.77
C LEU A 304 -7.32 -3.77 21.93
N ILE A 305 -7.93 -3.07 22.89
CA ILE A 305 -9.37 -3.10 23.10
C ILE A 305 -10.10 -2.53 21.87
N ALA A 306 -9.63 -1.42 21.31
CA ALA A 306 -10.23 -0.81 20.13
C ALA A 306 -10.19 -1.75 18.92
N VAL A 307 -9.05 -2.41 18.66
CA VAL A 307 -8.91 -3.41 17.60
C VAL A 307 -9.87 -4.58 17.83
N ALA A 308 -9.98 -5.09 19.06
CA ALA A 308 -10.89 -6.19 19.39
C ALA A 308 -12.36 -5.78 19.17
N ILE A 309 -12.78 -4.60 19.63
CA ILE A 309 -14.14 -4.08 19.46
C ILE A 309 -14.46 -3.92 17.97
N VAL A 310 -13.60 -3.19 17.22
CA VAL A 310 -13.82 -2.94 15.79
C VAL A 310 -13.89 -4.25 15.02
N THR A 311 -12.99 -5.20 15.29
CA THR A 311 -12.99 -6.51 14.64
C THR A 311 -14.27 -7.26 14.93
N THR A 312 -14.70 -7.33 16.20
CA THR A 312 -15.93 -8.00 16.61
C THR A 312 -17.17 -7.39 15.93
N VAL A 313 -17.27 -6.06 15.92
CA VAL A 313 -18.37 -5.34 15.26
C VAL A 313 -18.40 -5.63 13.76
N LEU A 314 -17.24 -5.56 13.07
CA LEU A 314 -17.15 -5.81 11.64
C LEU A 314 -17.45 -7.29 11.29
N VAL A 315 -17.05 -8.23 12.13
CA VAL A 315 -17.41 -9.65 11.99
C VAL A 315 -18.89 -9.86 12.20
N ALA A 316 -19.51 -9.24 13.19
CA ALA A 316 -20.96 -9.28 13.40
C ALA A 316 -21.72 -8.70 12.19
N LEU A 317 -21.22 -7.60 11.62
CA LEU A 317 -21.79 -6.91 10.46
C LEU A 317 -21.39 -7.53 9.11
N ARG A 318 -20.61 -8.60 9.04
CA ARG A 318 -20.02 -9.14 7.79
C ARG A 318 -21.02 -9.45 6.66
N ARG A 319 -22.26 -9.75 7.01
CA ARG A 319 -23.34 -9.99 6.04
C ARG A 319 -23.98 -8.70 5.55
N ARG A 320 -24.07 -7.66 6.41
CA ARG A 320 -24.69 -6.36 6.10
C ARG A 320 -23.70 -5.38 5.49
N TRP A 321 -22.45 -5.42 5.93
CA TRP A 321 -21.37 -4.53 5.49
C TRP A 321 -20.03 -5.27 5.26
N PRO A 322 -19.97 -6.18 4.26
CA PRO A 322 -18.77 -6.96 3.97
C PRO A 322 -17.58 -6.09 3.55
N ALA A 323 -17.83 -4.90 2.97
CA ALA A 323 -16.79 -3.97 2.56
C ALA A 323 -15.95 -3.47 3.75
N GLY A 324 -16.57 -3.13 4.87
CA GLY A 324 -15.87 -2.69 6.08
C GLY A 324 -14.92 -3.77 6.60
N LEU A 325 -15.40 -5.01 6.71
CA LEU A 325 -14.56 -6.13 7.15
C LEU A 325 -13.42 -6.42 6.16
N ALA A 326 -13.69 -6.38 4.85
CA ALA A 326 -12.65 -6.63 3.84
C ALA A 326 -11.54 -5.57 3.88
N VAL A 327 -11.89 -4.29 4.02
CA VAL A 327 -10.91 -3.19 4.16
C VAL A 327 -10.09 -3.33 5.44
N TRP A 328 -10.75 -3.63 6.56
CA TRP A 328 -10.09 -3.86 7.85
C TRP A 328 -9.07 -5.01 7.77
N LEU A 329 -9.48 -6.15 7.23
CA LEU A 329 -8.61 -7.31 7.04
C LEU A 329 -7.50 -7.04 6.04
N SER A 330 -7.76 -6.30 4.95
CA SER A 330 -6.72 -5.90 3.99
C SER A 330 -5.64 -5.05 4.65
N SER A 331 -6.03 -4.07 5.47
CA SER A 331 -5.09 -3.27 6.24
C SER A 331 -4.29 -4.11 7.23
N ALA A 332 -4.94 -5.02 7.96
CA ALA A 332 -4.28 -5.93 8.90
C ALA A 332 -3.27 -6.85 8.20
N ILE A 333 -3.62 -7.42 7.04
CA ILE A 333 -2.72 -8.24 6.22
C ILE A 333 -1.46 -7.43 5.84
N VAL A 334 -1.64 -6.20 5.34
CA VAL A 334 -0.51 -5.35 4.91
C VAL A 334 0.35 -4.91 6.10
N LEU A 335 -0.25 -4.64 7.25
CA LEU A 335 0.46 -4.23 8.45
C LEU A 335 1.13 -5.38 9.21
N ALA A 336 0.70 -6.64 8.99
CA ALA A 336 1.20 -7.78 9.76
C ALA A 336 2.73 -7.92 9.77
N PRO A 337 3.47 -7.77 8.64
CA PRO A 337 4.93 -7.89 8.64
C PRO A 337 5.66 -6.82 9.45
N ILE A 338 5.02 -5.66 9.67
CA ILE A 338 5.59 -4.49 10.37
C ILE A 338 4.89 -4.22 11.70
N SER A 339 4.02 -5.11 12.15
CA SER A 339 3.19 -4.92 13.35
C SER A 339 3.96 -5.03 14.68
N GLY A 340 5.24 -5.41 14.63
CA GLY A 340 6.02 -5.69 15.83
C GLY A 340 5.88 -7.14 16.35
N LEU A 341 5.11 -8.00 15.68
CA LEU A 341 5.12 -9.45 15.95
C LEU A 341 6.51 -10.04 15.70
N VAL A 342 7.13 -9.63 14.59
CA VAL A 342 8.58 -9.77 14.37
C VAL A 342 9.16 -8.36 14.45
N HIS A 343 9.62 -7.97 15.64
CA HIS A 343 10.09 -6.60 15.87
C HIS A 343 11.45 -6.37 15.24
N SER A 344 11.58 -5.25 14.54
CA SER A 344 12.82 -4.85 13.87
C SER A 344 12.90 -3.32 13.83
N GLY A 345 14.07 -2.79 14.21
CA GLY A 345 14.35 -1.36 14.27
C GLY A 345 13.98 -0.71 15.60
N SER A 346 14.25 0.59 15.71
CA SER A 346 14.07 1.39 16.94
C SER A 346 12.75 2.12 17.01
N GLN A 347 11.89 1.99 16.00
CA GLN A 347 10.64 2.74 15.88
C GLN A 347 9.41 1.93 16.31
N LEU A 348 8.47 2.60 17.00
CA LEU A 348 7.15 2.08 17.30
C LEU A 348 6.23 2.09 16.07
N ALA A 349 6.32 3.15 15.27
CA ALA A 349 5.57 3.38 14.04
C ALA A 349 6.33 4.36 13.12
N ALA A 350 5.91 4.47 11.87
CA ALA A 350 6.36 5.46 10.90
C ALA A 350 5.23 5.75 9.90
N ASP A 351 5.02 7.00 9.52
CA ASP A 351 3.89 7.39 8.67
C ASP A 351 3.89 6.68 7.31
N ARG A 352 5.08 6.38 6.76
CA ARG A 352 5.28 5.65 5.49
C ARG A 352 4.60 4.28 5.44
N TYR A 353 4.41 3.58 6.55
CA TYR A 353 3.77 2.27 6.57
C TYR A 353 2.27 2.33 6.24
N SER A 354 1.69 3.53 6.26
CA SER A 354 0.33 3.78 5.80
C SER A 354 0.18 3.74 4.27
N TYR A 355 1.28 3.73 3.49
CA TYR A 355 1.21 3.87 2.03
C TYR A 355 0.41 2.73 1.37
N LEU A 356 0.72 1.48 1.66
CA LEU A 356 -0.05 0.33 1.16
C LEU A 356 -1.28 0.02 2.02
N SER A 357 -1.16 0.10 3.35
CA SER A 357 -2.25 -0.25 4.27
C SER A 357 -3.45 0.69 4.19
N GLY A 358 -3.24 1.94 3.72
CA GLY A 358 -4.28 2.95 3.51
C GLY A 358 -5.10 2.78 2.23
N LEU A 359 -4.65 1.98 1.25
CA LEU A 359 -5.32 1.84 -0.06
C LEU A 359 -6.79 1.40 0.07
N GLY A 360 -7.07 0.41 0.90
CA GLY A 360 -8.42 -0.09 1.14
C GLY A 360 -9.35 0.96 1.73
N PHE A 361 -8.87 1.76 2.69
CA PHE A 361 -9.63 2.84 3.30
C PHE A 361 -9.95 3.96 2.33
N ALA A 362 -9.02 4.31 1.44
CA ALA A 362 -9.27 5.28 0.38
C ALA A 362 -10.37 4.81 -0.57
N VAL A 363 -10.35 3.53 -0.97
CA VAL A 363 -11.42 2.93 -1.79
C VAL A 363 -12.76 2.94 -1.03
N LEU A 364 -12.74 2.66 0.27
CA LEU A 364 -13.94 2.71 1.11
C LEU A 364 -14.52 4.12 1.23
N ALA A 365 -13.67 5.14 1.38
CA ALA A 365 -14.10 6.55 1.35
C ALA A 365 -14.76 6.91 0.01
N GLY A 366 -14.16 6.48 -1.11
CA GLY A 366 -14.74 6.66 -2.44
C GLY A 366 -16.08 5.93 -2.62
N ALA A 367 -16.32 4.82 -1.89
CA ALA A 367 -17.59 4.07 -1.92
C ALA A 367 -18.78 4.88 -1.38
N ALA A 368 -18.54 5.94 -0.60
CA ALA A 368 -19.61 6.83 -0.13
C ALA A 368 -20.37 7.48 -1.30
N VAL A 369 -19.69 7.83 -2.39
CA VAL A 369 -20.31 8.49 -3.55
C VAL A 369 -21.41 7.63 -4.21
N PRO A 370 -21.14 6.40 -4.69
CA PRO A 370 -22.19 5.56 -5.27
C PRO A 370 -23.23 5.12 -4.23
N TRP A 371 -22.90 5.06 -2.95
CA TRP A 371 -23.85 4.73 -1.89
C TRP A 371 -24.86 5.88 -1.69
N ILE A 372 -24.42 7.14 -1.61
CA ILE A 372 -25.28 8.32 -1.53
C ILE A 372 -26.17 8.40 -2.78
N ALA A 373 -25.58 8.28 -3.97
CA ALA A 373 -26.33 8.35 -5.23
C ALA A 373 -27.45 7.28 -5.32
N ARG A 374 -27.26 6.11 -4.72
CA ARG A 374 -28.34 5.09 -4.63
C ARG A 374 -29.46 5.47 -3.68
N ARG A 375 -29.15 6.11 -2.55
CA ARG A 375 -30.15 6.54 -1.58
C ARG A 375 -31.03 7.63 -2.17
N VAL A 376 -30.45 8.69 -2.71
CA VAL A 376 -31.21 9.80 -3.34
C VAL A 376 -32.18 9.26 -4.39
N ARG A 377 -31.71 8.36 -5.27
CA ARG A 377 -32.61 7.76 -6.28
C ARG A 377 -33.78 6.96 -5.70
N ARG A 378 -33.58 6.24 -4.59
CA ARG A 378 -34.65 5.50 -3.94
C ARG A 378 -35.72 6.43 -3.36
N ASP A 379 -35.26 7.53 -2.74
CA ASP A 379 -36.16 8.53 -2.15
C ASP A 379 -36.96 9.29 -3.22
N GLU A 380 -36.36 9.58 -4.39
CA GLU A 380 -37.07 10.18 -5.53
C GLU A 380 -38.15 9.26 -6.08
N ILE A 381 -37.85 7.96 -6.26
CA ILE A 381 -38.84 6.97 -6.75
C ILE A 381 -39.95 6.76 -5.72
N GLY A 382 -39.62 6.74 -4.42
CA GLY A 382 -40.60 6.65 -3.34
C GLY A 382 -41.58 7.82 -3.32
N ARG A 383 -41.08 9.05 -3.57
CA ARG A 383 -41.92 10.27 -3.63
C ARG A 383 -42.76 10.38 -4.92
N ALA A 384 -42.29 9.80 -6.02
CA ALA A 384 -43.03 9.80 -7.28
C ALA A 384 -44.22 8.80 -7.33
N ASN A 385 -44.24 7.87 -6.37
CA ASN A 385 -45.27 6.83 -6.24
C ASN A 385 -46.29 7.12 -5.11
N VAL A 386 -46.22 8.29 -4.45
CA VAL A 386 -47.20 8.84 -3.51
C VAL A 386 -47.91 10.03 -4.15
#